data_946015984788f55206ca3e3d065fa28f
#
_entry.id   946015984788f55206ca3e3d065fa28f
#
_cell.length_a   1.000
_cell.length_b   1.000
_cell.length_c   1.000
_cell.angle_alpha   90.00
_cell.angle_beta   90.00
_cell.angle_gamma   90.00
#
_symmetry.space_group_name_H-M   'P 1'
#
loop_
_entity.id
_entity.type
_entity.pdbx_description
1 polymer ?
#
loop_
_entity_poly.entity_id
_entity_poly.type
_entity_poly.pdbx_seq_one_letter_code
_entity_poly.pdbx_strand_id
1 'polypeptide(L)'
;MATTATIAFSNEKKNGTFEYKDGAYVISGSATANLADNVLQNANGQIRKGEEFVGNFYANKVGDEMKVNINDVDAADLATISPIVTACIAKVAEHYK
;
A
#
# COMPACT_ATOMS: atom_id res chain seq x y z
N MET A 1 7.57 -8.05 21.05
CA MET A 1 6.64 -8.95 20.38
C MET A 1 6.28 -8.42 19.01
N ALA A 2 6.30 -9.28 18.04
CA ALA A 2 5.97 -8.84 16.69
C ALA A 2 4.49 -8.54 16.55
N THR A 3 4.16 -7.42 15.93
CA THR A 3 2.78 -7.07 15.62
C THR A 3 2.41 -7.72 14.30
N THR A 4 1.28 -8.41 14.26
CA THR A 4 0.79 -8.97 13.02
C THR A 4 0.20 -7.84 12.19
N ALA A 5 0.68 -7.68 10.98
CA ALA A 5 0.13 -6.70 10.06
C ALA A 5 -1.26 -7.14 9.60
N THR A 6 -2.15 -6.20 9.47
CA THR A 6 -3.52 -6.46 9.03
C THR A 6 -3.89 -5.54 7.89
N ILE A 7 -4.79 -5.98 7.03
CA ILE A 7 -5.29 -5.19 5.93
C ILE A 7 -6.78 -5.41 5.76
N ALA A 8 -7.50 -4.33 5.47
CA ALA A 8 -8.94 -4.38 5.24
C ALA A 8 -9.25 -3.72 3.90
N PHE A 9 -10.20 -4.26 3.20
CA PHE A 9 -10.62 -3.79 1.87
C PHE A 9 -12.09 -3.44 1.84
N SER A 10 -12.44 -2.47 0.99
CA SER A 10 -13.83 -2.17 0.66
C SER A 10 -13.96 -1.88 -0.83
N ASN A 11 -15.14 -2.12 -1.38
CA ASN A 11 -15.45 -1.90 -2.79
C ASN A 11 -14.50 -2.63 -3.72
N GLU A 12 -14.44 -3.93 -3.60
CA GLU A 12 -13.36 -4.76 -4.12
C GLU A 12 -13.36 -5.05 -5.59
N LYS A 13 -14.26 -4.55 -6.38
CA LYS A 13 -14.34 -4.98 -7.76
C LYS A 13 -13.19 -4.39 -8.56
N LYS A 14 -13.42 -3.29 -9.23
CA LYS A 14 -12.41 -2.70 -10.08
C LYS A 14 -11.60 -1.62 -9.36
N ASN A 15 -12.27 -0.91 -8.47
CA ASN A 15 -11.64 0.09 -7.61
C ASN A 15 -11.98 -0.23 -6.18
N GLY A 16 -11.01 -0.19 -5.32
CA GLY A 16 -11.25 -0.44 -3.91
C GLY A 16 -10.41 0.45 -3.05
N THR A 17 -10.74 0.47 -1.77
CA THR A 17 -9.92 1.14 -0.76
C THR A 17 -9.39 0.10 0.19
N PHE A 18 -8.29 0.43 0.85
CA PHE A 18 -7.69 -0.47 1.83
C PHE A 18 -7.10 0.31 2.97
N GLU A 19 -6.96 -0.36 4.09
CA GLU A 19 -6.24 0.17 5.24
C GLU A 19 -5.30 -0.92 5.74
N TYR A 20 -4.02 -0.63 5.74
CA TYR A 20 -2.98 -1.55 6.16
C TYR A 20 -2.35 -1.04 7.44
N LYS A 21 -2.33 -1.88 8.46
CA LYS A 21 -1.75 -1.52 9.75
C LYS A 21 -0.58 -2.42 10.06
N ASP A 22 0.52 -1.81 10.46
CA ASP A 22 1.73 -2.51 10.84
C ASP A 22 2.38 -1.77 12.00
N GLY A 23 2.17 -2.26 13.21
CA GLY A 23 2.64 -1.58 14.40
C GLY A 23 2.01 -0.21 14.54
N ALA A 24 2.84 0.82 14.64
CA ALA A 24 2.39 2.20 14.76
C ALA A 24 2.01 2.82 13.42
N TYR A 25 2.33 2.16 12.32
CA TYR A 25 2.11 2.72 10.98
C TYR A 25 0.79 2.27 10.40
N VAL A 26 0.09 3.22 9.77
CA VAL A 26 -1.18 2.97 9.08
C VAL A 26 -1.06 3.52 7.67
N ILE A 27 -1.38 2.69 6.70
CA ILE A 27 -1.42 3.10 5.28
C ILE A 27 -2.86 3.00 4.82
N SER A 28 -3.43 4.15 4.46
CA SER A 28 -4.79 4.22 3.94
C SER A 28 -4.73 4.62 2.48
N GLY A 29 -5.33 3.83 1.62
CA GLY A 29 -5.20 4.11 0.21
C GLY A 29 -6.29 3.48 -0.64
N SER A 30 -6.06 3.56 -1.94
CA SER A 30 -6.96 2.97 -2.92
C SER A 30 -6.15 2.17 -3.94
N ALA A 31 -6.83 1.22 -4.56
CA ALA A 31 -6.24 0.34 -5.54
C ALA A 31 -7.18 0.21 -6.73
N THR A 32 -6.61 0.03 -7.91
CA THR A 32 -7.36 -0.19 -9.14
C THR A 32 -6.85 -1.46 -9.79
N ALA A 33 -7.76 -2.35 -10.14
CA ALA A 33 -7.44 -3.59 -10.81
C ALA A 33 -7.92 -3.56 -12.25
N ASN A 34 -7.27 -4.34 -13.10
CA ASN A 34 -7.69 -4.52 -14.47
C ASN A 34 -8.94 -5.40 -14.50
N LEU A 35 -9.99 -4.94 -15.18
CA LEU A 35 -11.25 -5.69 -15.26
C LEU A 35 -11.11 -7.03 -15.96
N ALA A 36 -10.19 -7.14 -16.92
CA ALA A 36 -10.07 -8.34 -17.71
C ALA A 36 -9.49 -9.51 -16.94
N ASP A 37 -8.52 -9.26 -16.07
CA ASP A 37 -7.81 -10.31 -15.35
C ASP A 37 -7.75 -10.14 -13.84
N ASN A 38 -8.38 -9.09 -13.31
CA ASN A 38 -8.40 -8.75 -11.88
C ASN A 38 -7.02 -8.51 -11.28
N VAL A 39 -6.03 -8.25 -12.10
CA VAL A 39 -4.67 -8.00 -11.61
C VAL A 39 -4.53 -6.55 -11.22
N LEU A 40 -3.89 -6.29 -10.09
CA LEU A 40 -3.65 -4.94 -9.61
C LEU A 40 -2.88 -4.12 -10.63
N GLN A 41 -3.40 -2.95 -10.98
CA GLN A 41 -2.77 -2.02 -11.91
C GLN A 41 -2.06 -0.89 -11.19
N ASN A 42 -2.69 -0.34 -10.17
CA ASN A 42 -2.05 0.70 -9.38
C ASN A 42 -2.64 0.73 -7.97
N ALA A 43 -1.88 1.33 -7.08
CA ALA A 43 -2.30 1.56 -5.70
C ALA A 43 -1.61 2.82 -5.23
N ASN A 44 -2.27 3.57 -4.36
CA ASN A 44 -1.67 4.76 -3.76
C ASN A 44 -2.26 4.95 -2.37
N GLY A 45 -1.58 5.71 -1.54
CA GLY A 45 -2.08 5.93 -0.21
C GLY A 45 -1.24 6.88 0.59
N GLN A 46 -1.76 7.21 1.76
CA GLN A 46 -1.09 8.04 2.75
C GLN A 46 -0.56 7.15 3.87
N ILE A 47 0.61 7.50 4.35
CA ILE A 47 1.28 6.78 5.43
C ILE A 47 1.23 7.63 6.67
N ARG A 48 0.73 7.07 7.76
CA ARG A 48 0.65 7.75 9.05
C ARG A 48 1.32 6.92 10.12
N LYS A 49 1.89 7.62 11.07
CA LYS A 49 2.42 6.99 12.29
C LYS A 49 1.54 7.49 13.43
N GLY A 50 0.64 6.63 13.90
CA GLY A 50 -0.43 7.08 14.77
C GLY A 50 -1.34 8.01 13.99
N GLU A 51 -1.45 9.26 14.43
CA GLU A 51 -2.25 10.28 13.75
C GLU A 51 -1.41 11.23 12.90
N GLU A 52 -0.11 11.06 12.91
CA GLU A 52 0.80 11.96 12.21
C GLU A 52 1.03 11.49 10.78
N PHE A 53 0.83 12.40 9.83
CA PHE A 53 1.16 12.14 8.43
C PHE A 53 2.68 12.07 8.28
N VAL A 54 3.20 10.97 7.73
CA VAL A 54 4.64 10.80 7.54
C VAL A 54 5.04 10.57 6.09
N GLY A 55 4.11 10.51 5.19
CA GLY A 55 4.43 10.39 3.77
C GLY A 55 3.29 9.79 2.96
N ASN A 56 3.56 9.54 1.69
CA ASN A 56 2.60 8.88 0.81
C ASN A 56 3.36 7.99 -0.18
N PHE A 57 2.62 7.13 -0.87
CA PHE A 57 3.22 6.29 -1.89
C PHE A 57 2.30 6.16 -3.09
N TYR A 58 2.89 5.79 -4.20
CA TYR A 58 2.19 5.48 -5.43
C TYR A 58 2.86 4.27 -6.07
N ALA A 59 2.09 3.27 -6.42
CA ALA A 59 2.57 2.07 -7.10
C ALA A 59 1.83 1.89 -8.41
N ASN A 60 2.55 1.48 -9.44
CA ASN A 60 2.00 1.34 -10.77
C ASN A 60 2.60 0.11 -11.45
N LYS A 61 1.76 -0.67 -12.11
CA LYS A 61 2.21 -1.84 -12.83
C LYS A 61 2.81 -1.45 -14.17
N VAL A 62 4.03 -1.87 -14.41
CA VAL A 62 4.73 -1.66 -15.67
C VAL A 62 5.22 -3.03 -16.14
N GLY A 63 4.60 -3.58 -17.18
CA GLY A 63 4.86 -4.95 -17.58
C GLY A 63 4.43 -5.92 -16.48
N ASP A 64 5.33 -6.75 -16.00
CA ASP A 64 5.06 -7.71 -14.94
C ASP A 64 5.48 -7.23 -13.56
N GLU A 65 5.91 -5.99 -13.46
CA GLU A 65 6.46 -5.46 -12.21
C GLU A 65 5.64 -4.30 -11.67
N MET A 66 5.58 -4.19 -10.34
CA MET A 66 5.01 -3.02 -9.69
C MET A 66 6.14 -2.05 -9.37
N LYS A 67 6.07 -0.87 -9.95
CA LYS A 67 7.01 0.21 -9.66
C LYS A 67 6.45 1.07 -8.54
N VAL A 68 7.26 1.39 -7.55
CA VAL A 68 6.81 2.05 -6.34
C VAL A 68 7.57 3.35 -6.14
N ASN A 69 6.82 4.42 -5.88
CA ASN A 69 7.38 5.71 -5.47
C ASN A 69 6.91 6.02 -4.06
N ILE A 70 7.82 6.41 -3.21
CA ILE A 70 7.52 6.82 -1.84
C ILE A 70 7.92 8.28 -1.73
N ASN A 71 6.99 9.13 -1.34
CA ASN A 71 7.17 10.59 -1.34
C ASN A 71 6.96 11.17 0.05
N ASP A 72 7.65 12.28 0.28
CA ASP A 72 7.46 13.10 1.49
C ASP A 72 7.84 12.39 2.80
N VAL A 73 8.59 11.31 2.70
CA VAL A 73 9.08 10.58 3.87
C VAL A 73 10.47 11.10 4.21
N ASP A 74 10.69 11.40 5.49
CA ASP A 74 12.02 11.82 5.95
C ASP A 74 13.06 10.73 5.67
N ALA A 75 14.26 11.15 5.29
CA ALA A 75 15.34 10.20 5.02
C ALA A 75 15.59 9.27 6.21
N ALA A 76 15.45 9.79 7.42
CA ALA A 76 15.66 9.00 8.63
C ALA A 76 14.63 7.86 8.80
N ASP A 77 13.43 8.05 8.23
CA ASP A 77 12.33 7.09 8.36
C ASP A 77 12.19 6.17 7.15
N LEU A 78 12.85 6.49 6.07
CA LEU A 78 12.68 5.77 4.80
C LEU A 78 13.04 4.29 4.93
N ALA A 79 14.10 3.97 5.65
CA ALA A 79 14.53 2.58 5.84
C ALA A 79 13.49 1.76 6.60
N THR A 80 12.72 2.40 7.48
CA THR A 80 11.66 1.73 8.23
C THR A 80 10.38 1.63 7.41
N ILE A 81 10.01 2.69 6.71
CA ILE A 81 8.74 2.79 5.99
C ILE A 81 8.77 2.00 4.68
N SER A 82 9.88 1.98 3.98
CA SER A 82 9.99 1.31 2.69
C SER A 82 9.57 -0.17 2.73
N PRO A 83 10.06 -1.00 3.68
CA PRO A 83 9.62 -2.38 3.77
C PRO A 83 8.12 -2.51 4.09
N ILE A 84 7.59 -1.58 4.87
CA ILE A 84 6.16 -1.59 5.23
C ILE A 84 5.30 -1.34 3.99
N VAL A 85 5.67 -0.35 3.18
CA VAL A 85 4.98 -0.05 1.93
C VAL A 85 5.06 -1.24 0.97
N THR A 86 6.23 -1.84 0.83
CA THR A 86 6.42 -3.00 -0.03
C THR A 86 5.52 -4.17 0.40
N ALA A 87 5.46 -4.44 1.70
CA ALA A 87 4.60 -5.49 2.22
C ALA A 87 3.12 -5.19 2.00
N CYS A 88 2.73 -3.93 2.17
CA CYS A 88 1.37 -3.49 1.90
C CYS A 88 0.98 -3.75 0.44
N ILE A 89 1.82 -3.33 -0.49
CA ILE A 89 1.57 -3.51 -1.91
C ILE A 89 1.46 -4.99 -2.27
N ALA A 90 2.31 -5.83 -1.69
CA ALA A 90 2.28 -7.27 -1.94
C ALA A 90 0.94 -7.87 -1.49
N LYS A 91 0.41 -7.44 -0.36
CA LYS A 91 -0.88 -7.93 0.13
C LYS A 91 -2.03 -7.42 -0.73
N VAL A 92 -1.97 -6.19 -1.18
CA VAL A 92 -2.99 -5.63 -2.08
C VAL A 92 -2.96 -6.38 -3.42
N ALA A 93 -1.79 -6.63 -3.98
CA ALA A 93 -1.64 -7.36 -5.23
C ALA A 93 -2.18 -8.80 -5.10
N GLU A 94 -1.94 -9.43 -3.96
CA GLU A 94 -2.44 -10.78 -3.70
C GLU A 94 -3.97 -10.81 -3.65
N HIS A 95 -4.57 -9.78 -3.07
CA HIS A 95 -6.02 -9.66 -2.97
C HIS A 95 -6.68 -9.56 -4.35
N TYR A 96 -6.03 -8.92 -5.29
CA TYR A 96 -6.56 -8.67 -6.64
C TYR A 96 -6.05 -9.67 -7.69
N LYS A 97 -5.70 -10.81 -7.29
CA LYS A 97 -5.31 -11.86 -8.25
C LYS A 97 -6.52 -12.51 -8.91
#